data_559ce49b61e65203080724cd8f864b50
#
_entry.id   559ce49b61e65203080724cd8f864b50
#
_cell.length_a   1.000
_cell.length_b   1.000
_cell.length_c   1.000
_cell.angle_alpha   90.00
_cell.angle_beta   90.00
_cell.angle_gamma   90.00
#
_symmetry.space_group_name_H-M   'P 1'
#
loop_
_entity.id
_entity.type
_entity.pdbx_description
1 polymer ?
#
loop_
_entity_poly.entity_id
_entity_poly.type
_entity_poly.pdbx_seq_one_letter_code
_entity_poly.pdbx_strand_id
1 'polypeptide(L)'
;MATPDPTQQAWDPVALANQLQGVAEKSQKLLTGFLSAQPNSGQIGMGDASTLGGAFFDLMTKMMSDPTALANAQINLINEGMTVWRHAAERMFLGRESEAAPKDKRFKHPDWTENAVFSFIRESYVVAAKSVLSSVHDVKDLDPATARKVDFYTRQYVDAISPSNFIATNPEVLTTTLQTGGQNLLRGLENLLSDLDRGEGRLAISMTDKSAFRLGENIASTPGKVVFQNDLMQLIQYDPATPDVRRRPLLIIPPWINKFYVLDLQPKNSFIKWSVDQGHTVFVISWVNPDERLAKKNFEDYMLEGPLAALEAIEKATGERSVNAVGYCLGGTLLASTLAYLAAHDDDRIASATYFVTLVDFTEVGDMGVFIDDEQISSLEKRMQERGYLEAQDMATSFNMLRANDLIWSFVVNNYLLGKEQIPFDLLFWNSDATRMPAAMHSFYLRNMYQRNLLAKPGGVTLAGTPIDLTKIKTPTFLLSTREDHIAPWKSTYAATRLYGGPVKFVLSASGHMAGVISAPGSKYGHWTNDDLPPTPDAWFAGAQAHPSSWWPQWDEWVTAFDLGRVAARAPGDGELPAIENAPGSYVVVRSDG
;
A
#
# COMPACT_ATOMS: atom_id res chain seq x y z
N MET A 1 -1.02 -14.43 44.84
CA MET A 1 -2.05 -15.05 44.02
C MET A 1 -1.31 -15.70 42.86
N ALA A 2 -1.35 -17.03 42.77
CA ALA A 2 -0.65 -17.78 41.71
C ALA A 2 -1.36 -17.52 40.37
N THR A 3 -0.62 -17.21 39.32
CA THR A 3 -1.12 -17.17 37.95
C THR A 3 -1.62 -18.56 37.56
N PRO A 4 -2.81 -18.71 36.94
CA PRO A 4 -3.28 -20.01 36.51
C PRO A 4 -2.35 -20.58 35.44
N ASP A 5 -2.05 -21.86 35.57
CA ASP A 5 -1.28 -22.65 34.62
C ASP A 5 -2.07 -22.72 33.28
N PRO A 6 -1.53 -22.24 32.13
CA PRO A 6 -2.24 -22.26 30.85
C PRO A 6 -2.45 -23.65 30.26
N THR A 7 -1.95 -24.72 30.90
CA THR A 7 -2.03 -26.11 30.41
C THR A 7 -3.25 -26.88 30.87
N GLN A 8 -4.15 -26.30 31.68
CA GLN A 8 -5.40 -26.94 32.14
C GLN A 8 -6.65 -26.18 31.73
N GLN A 9 -6.85 -25.91 30.46
CA GLN A 9 -8.22 -25.69 29.98
C GLN A 9 -8.90 -27.07 29.87
N ALA A 10 -9.66 -27.42 30.90
CA ALA A 10 -10.48 -28.62 30.91
C ALA A 10 -11.39 -28.60 29.66
N TRP A 11 -11.41 -29.76 28.99
CA TRP A 11 -12.28 -29.99 27.84
C TRP A 11 -13.74 -29.73 28.26
N ASP A 12 -14.32 -28.63 27.72
CA ASP A 12 -15.72 -28.28 27.98
C ASP A 12 -16.58 -28.73 26.77
N PRO A 13 -17.29 -29.87 26.91
CA PRO A 13 -18.13 -30.42 25.85
C PRO A 13 -19.27 -29.47 25.44
N VAL A 14 -19.73 -28.62 26.38
CA VAL A 14 -20.83 -27.67 26.13
C VAL A 14 -20.31 -26.50 25.29
N ALA A 15 -19.13 -25.97 25.63
CA ALA A 15 -18.49 -24.94 24.82
C ALA A 15 -18.20 -25.42 23.39
N LEU A 16 -17.72 -26.65 23.23
CA LEU A 16 -17.50 -27.27 21.93
C LEU A 16 -18.81 -27.46 21.15
N ALA A 17 -19.86 -27.92 21.79
CA ALA A 17 -21.17 -28.07 21.14
C ALA A 17 -21.74 -26.75 20.66
N ASN A 18 -21.63 -25.69 21.47
CA ASN A 18 -22.06 -24.34 21.10
C ASN A 18 -21.25 -23.77 19.92
N GLN A 19 -19.93 -23.98 19.89
CA GLN A 19 -19.09 -23.59 18.77
C GLN A 19 -19.47 -24.34 17.47
N LEU A 20 -19.65 -25.64 17.54
CA LEU A 20 -20.08 -26.47 16.40
C LEU A 20 -21.46 -26.05 15.88
N GLN A 21 -22.38 -25.69 16.78
CA GLN A 21 -23.69 -25.17 16.38
C GLN A 21 -23.54 -23.81 15.66
N GLY A 22 -22.76 -22.87 16.18
CA GLY A 22 -22.49 -21.59 15.55
C GLY A 22 -21.84 -21.71 14.15
N VAL A 23 -20.92 -22.66 14.02
CA VAL A 23 -20.30 -22.99 12.71
C VAL A 23 -21.34 -23.56 11.74
N ALA A 24 -22.22 -24.46 12.21
CA ALA A 24 -23.25 -25.07 11.38
C ALA A 24 -24.28 -24.01 10.89
N GLU A 25 -24.72 -23.10 11.77
CA GLU A 25 -25.67 -22.03 11.45
C GLU A 25 -25.07 -21.05 10.40
N LYS A 26 -23.82 -20.61 10.61
CA LYS A 26 -23.11 -19.75 9.65
C LYS A 26 -22.89 -20.43 8.30
N SER A 27 -22.49 -21.71 8.30
CA SER A 27 -22.30 -22.49 7.09
C SER A 27 -23.60 -22.65 6.30
N GLN A 28 -24.71 -22.90 7.01
CA GLN A 28 -26.03 -23.02 6.39
C GLN A 28 -26.49 -21.69 5.77
N LYS A 29 -26.29 -20.56 6.47
CA LYS A 29 -26.60 -19.22 5.98
C LYS A 29 -25.82 -18.90 4.69
N LEU A 30 -24.50 -19.18 4.69
CA LEU A 30 -23.64 -18.97 3.52
C LEU A 30 -24.03 -19.87 2.35
N LEU A 31 -24.33 -21.14 2.61
CA LEU A 31 -24.76 -22.08 1.57
C LEU A 31 -26.09 -21.63 0.94
N THR A 32 -27.03 -21.18 1.76
CA THR A 32 -28.32 -20.67 1.29
C THR A 32 -28.15 -19.38 0.48
N GLY A 33 -27.29 -18.46 0.96
CA GLY A 33 -26.92 -17.23 0.23
C GLY A 33 -26.24 -17.54 -1.10
N PHE A 34 -25.29 -18.47 -1.13
CA PHE A 34 -24.60 -18.91 -2.33
C PHE A 34 -25.54 -19.55 -3.37
N LEU A 35 -26.47 -20.39 -2.91
CA LEU A 35 -27.45 -21.04 -3.79
C LEU A 35 -28.50 -20.06 -4.33
N SER A 36 -28.80 -18.98 -3.59
CA SER A 36 -29.73 -17.92 -4.00
C SER A 36 -29.08 -16.82 -4.85
N ALA A 37 -27.77 -16.62 -4.73
CA ALA A 37 -27.03 -15.70 -5.59
C ALA A 37 -26.84 -16.37 -6.96
N GLN A 38 -27.49 -15.81 -7.99
CA GLN A 38 -27.12 -16.18 -9.36
C GLN A 38 -25.62 -15.92 -9.54
N PRO A 39 -24.89 -16.83 -10.24
CA PRO A 39 -23.47 -16.64 -10.46
C PRO A 39 -23.23 -15.49 -11.46
N ASN A 40 -23.36 -14.26 -11.02
CA ASN A 40 -22.58 -13.20 -11.60
C ASN A 40 -21.15 -13.45 -11.17
N SER A 41 -20.47 -14.29 -11.92
CA SER A 41 -19.05 -14.59 -11.81
C SER A 41 -18.25 -13.31 -12.13
N GLY A 42 -18.36 -12.32 -11.24
CA GLY A 42 -17.41 -11.23 -11.13
C GLY A 42 -16.12 -11.84 -10.59
N GLN A 43 -15.19 -12.05 -11.47
CA GLN A 43 -13.86 -12.56 -11.19
C GLN A 43 -13.26 -11.87 -9.97
N ILE A 44 -12.79 -12.68 -9.02
CA ILE A 44 -11.72 -12.31 -8.10
C ILE A 44 -10.68 -11.55 -8.92
N GLY A 45 -10.14 -10.43 -8.43
CA GLY A 45 -9.16 -9.53 -9.09
C GLY A 45 -7.91 -10.16 -9.72
N MET A 46 -8.04 -11.35 -10.25
CA MET A 46 -7.10 -11.99 -11.16
C MET A 46 -7.42 -11.46 -12.54
N GLY A 47 -6.41 -10.99 -13.26
CA GLY A 47 -6.52 -10.66 -14.66
C GLY A 47 -7.29 -11.75 -15.41
N ASP A 48 -8.00 -11.36 -16.47
CA ASP A 48 -8.81 -12.29 -17.24
C ASP A 48 -8.05 -13.59 -17.46
N ALA A 49 -8.64 -14.73 -17.12
CA ALA A 49 -8.01 -16.06 -17.20
C ALA A 49 -7.47 -16.34 -18.62
N SER A 50 -8.03 -15.71 -19.66
CA SER A 50 -7.56 -15.77 -21.04
C SER A 50 -6.20 -15.06 -21.22
N THR A 51 -6.02 -13.89 -20.64
CA THR A 51 -4.76 -13.11 -20.70
C THR A 51 -3.63 -13.83 -19.95
N LEU A 52 -3.94 -14.42 -18.80
CA LEU A 52 -3.02 -15.28 -18.05
C LEU A 52 -2.66 -16.53 -18.86
N GLY A 53 -3.66 -17.22 -19.42
CA GLY A 53 -3.46 -18.41 -20.23
C GLY A 53 -2.57 -18.12 -21.44
N GLY A 54 -2.76 -16.98 -22.11
CA GLY A 54 -1.91 -16.51 -23.22
C GLY A 54 -0.45 -16.30 -22.81
N ALA A 55 -0.21 -15.59 -21.69
CA ALA A 55 1.13 -15.34 -21.18
C ALA A 55 1.88 -16.63 -20.81
N PHE A 56 1.19 -17.58 -20.15
CA PHE A 56 1.78 -18.89 -19.84
C PHE A 56 1.97 -19.76 -21.09
N PHE A 57 1.11 -19.66 -22.09
CA PHE A 57 1.28 -20.35 -23.37
C PHE A 57 2.52 -19.86 -24.11
N ASP A 58 2.76 -18.55 -24.16
CA ASP A 58 3.95 -17.94 -24.76
C ASP A 58 5.22 -18.38 -24.01
N LEU A 59 5.19 -18.38 -22.67
CA LEU A 59 6.27 -18.93 -21.85
C LEU A 59 6.59 -20.38 -22.23
N MET A 60 5.56 -21.26 -22.22
CA MET A 60 5.74 -22.67 -22.56
C MET A 60 6.31 -22.86 -23.95
N THR A 61 5.84 -22.09 -24.93
CA THR A 61 6.35 -22.14 -26.31
C THR A 61 7.82 -21.76 -26.36
N LYS A 62 8.21 -20.71 -25.67
CA LYS A 62 9.62 -20.26 -25.60
C LYS A 62 10.50 -21.26 -24.83
N MET A 63 10.04 -21.80 -23.71
CA MET A 63 10.78 -22.84 -22.98
C MET A 63 11.00 -24.10 -23.85
N MET A 64 10.01 -24.51 -24.62
CA MET A 64 10.13 -25.66 -25.53
C MET A 64 11.07 -25.38 -26.73
N SER A 65 11.28 -24.11 -27.07
CA SER A 65 12.19 -23.71 -28.14
C SER A 65 13.69 -23.73 -27.75
N ASP A 66 14.00 -23.81 -26.45
CA ASP A 66 15.37 -23.95 -25.92
C ASP A 66 15.53 -25.24 -25.08
N PRO A 67 15.68 -26.41 -25.73
CA PRO A 67 15.82 -27.68 -25.01
C PRO A 67 17.05 -27.74 -24.11
N THR A 68 18.10 -26.93 -24.42
CA THR A 68 19.33 -26.91 -23.63
C THR A 68 19.13 -26.19 -22.31
N ALA A 69 18.42 -25.06 -22.32
CA ALA A 69 18.05 -24.36 -21.07
C ALA A 69 17.14 -25.22 -20.19
N LEU A 70 16.17 -25.93 -20.78
CA LEU A 70 15.28 -26.84 -20.07
C LEU A 70 16.05 -28.01 -19.44
N ALA A 71 16.97 -28.64 -20.19
CA ALA A 71 17.81 -29.72 -19.67
C ALA A 71 18.72 -29.25 -18.53
N ASN A 72 19.32 -28.07 -18.64
CA ASN A 72 20.13 -27.49 -17.57
C ASN A 72 19.31 -27.18 -16.32
N ALA A 73 18.09 -26.65 -16.46
CA ALA A 73 17.19 -26.40 -15.33
C ALA A 73 16.82 -27.71 -14.61
N GLN A 74 16.55 -28.79 -15.35
CA GLN A 74 16.29 -30.11 -14.78
C GLN A 74 17.51 -30.68 -14.05
N ILE A 75 18.72 -30.57 -14.65
CA ILE A 75 19.96 -31.04 -14.01
C ILE A 75 20.22 -30.26 -12.71
N ASN A 76 20.03 -28.96 -12.72
CA ASN A 76 20.20 -28.12 -11.53
C ASN A 76 19.21 -28.54 -10.42
N LEU A 77 17.94 -28.73 -10.76
CA LEU A 77 16.92 -29.18 -9.81
C LEU A 77 17.26 -30.55 -9.19
N ILE A 78 17.73 -31.51 -10.01
CA ILE A 78 18.17 -32.82 -9.52
C ILE A 78 19.37 -32.68 -8.57
N ASN A 79 20.37 -31.89 -8.93
CA ASN A 79 21.57 -31.68 -8.10
C ASN A 79 21.25 -30.98 -6.78
N GLU A 80 20.41 -29.93 -6.81
CA GLU A 80 19.94 -29.26 -5.60
C GLU A 80 19.07 -30.18 -4.75
N GLY A 81 18.19 -30.98 -5.37
CA GLY A 81 17.38 -32.00 -4.69
C GLY A 81 18.25 -33.10 -4.02
N MET A 82 19.29 -33.58 -4.69
CA MET A 82 20.25 -34.52 -4.09
C MET A 82 20.99 -33.90 -2.90
N THR A 83 21.27 -32.61 -2.94
CA THR A 83 21.91 -31.89 -1.84
C THR A 83 20.98 -31.83 -0.62
N VAL A 84 19.68 -31.54 -0.83
CA VAL A 84 18.67 -31.56 0.24
C VAL A 84 18.55 -32.95 0.87
N TRP A 85 18.51 -34.01 0.04
CA TRP A 85 18.47 -35.39 0.52
C TRP A 85 19.73 -35.76 1.33
N ARG A 86 20.89 -35.33 0.88
CA ARG A 86 22.15 -35.57 1.63
C ARG A 86 22.12 -34.87 2.98
N HIS A 87 21.72 -33.59 3.04
CA HIS A 87 21.60 -32.83 4.28
C HIS A 87 20.58 -33.47 5.23
N ALA A 88 19.45 -33.95 4.72
CA ALA A 88 18.44 -34.66 5.51
C ALA A 88 19.00 -35.97 6.10
N ALA A 89 19.72 -36.74 5.29
CA ALA A 89 20.37 -37.98 5.72
C ALA A 89 21.47 -37.68 6.77
N GLU A 90 22.32 -36.69 6.58
CA GLU A 90 23.35 -36.30 7.54
C GLU A 90 22.75 -35.88 8.89
N ARG A 91 21.62 -35.16 8.91
CA ARG A 91 20.91 -34.83 10.14
C ARG A 91 20.31 -36.05 10.82
N MET A 92 19.61 -36.87 10.06
CA MET A 92 18.87 -38.04 10.59
C MET A 92 19.82 -39.09 11.15
N PHE A 93 21.00 -39.29 10.52
CA PHE A 93 21.92 -40.38 10.87
C PHE A 93 23.17 -39.90 11.60
N LEU A 94 23.60 -38.63 11.44
CA LEU A 94 24.85 -38.11 11.99
C LEU A 94 24.65 -36.98 13.00
N GLY A 95 23.42 -36.51 13.24
CA GLY A 95 23.11 -35.43 14.19
C GLY A 95 23.75 -34.07 13.87
N ARG A 96 24.10 -33.83 12.59
CA ARG A 96 24.73 -32.53 12.20
C ARG A 96 23.69 -31.43 12.19
N GLU A 97 24.07 -30.26 12.73
CA GLU A 97 23.24 -29.07 12.69
C GLU A 97 23.10 -28.52 11.26
N SER A 98 21.95 -27.91 10.99
CA SER A 98 21.67 -27.23 9.71
C SER A 98 22.47 -25.93 9.61
N GLU A 99 22.95 -25.60 8.41
CA GLU A 99 23.34 -24.23 8.11
C GLU A 99 22.16 -23.27 8.38
N ALA A 100 22.50 -22.04 8.83
CA ALA A 100 21.51 -21.05 9.21
C ALA A 100 20.43 -20.90 8.12
N ALA A 101 19.17 -21.07 8.51
CA ALA A 101 18.04 -20.93 7.61
C ALA A 101 18.04 -19.54 6.95
N PRO A 102 17.66 -19.43 5.67
CA PRO A 102 17.40 -18.12 5.06
C PRO A 102 16.42 -17.33 5.94
N LYS A 103 16.60 -16.00 6.02
CA LYS A 103 15.76 -15.10 6.82
C LYS A 103 14.35 -14.93 6.21
N ASP A 104 13.66 -16.04 6.01
CA ASP A 104 12.28 -16.05 5.51
C ASP A 104 11.31 -16.05 6.70
N LYS A 105 10.46 -15.02 6.73
CA LYS A 105 9.50 -14.81 7.82
C LYS A 105 8.48 -15.93 7.97
N ARG A 106 8.24 -16.73 6.93
CA ARG A 106 7.30 -17.88 6.94
C ARG A 106 7.80 -19.03 7.80
N PHE A 107 9.11 -19.16 7.95
CA PHE A 107 9.78 -20.29 8.60
C PHE A 107 10.45 -19.90 9.92
N LYS A 108 9.75 -19.12 10.78
CA LYS A 108 10.29 -18.63 12.05
C LYS A 108 10.24 -19.63 13.20
N HIS A 109 9.26 -20.58 13.15
CA HIS A 109 9.13 -21.56 14.22
C HIS A 109 10.40 -22.42 14.32
N PRO A 110 10.94 -22.71 15.54
CA PRO A 110 12.18 -23.45 15.71
C PRO A 110 12.20 -24.80 14.99
N ASP A 111 11.08 -25.53 14.96
CA ASP A 111 10.98 -26.84 14.32
C ASP A 111 11.29 -26.82 12.81
N TRP A 112 11.19 -25.66 12.15
CA TRP A 112 11.63 -25.55 10.76
C TRP A 112 13.15 -25.77 10.58
N THR A 113 13.91 -25.69 11.67
CA THR A 113 15.36 -25.91 11.69
C THR A 113 15.76 -27.08 12.55
N GLU A 114 15.11 -27.29 13.69
CA GLU A 114 15.48 -28.27 14.71
C GLU A 114 14.88 -29.67 14.41
N ASN A 115 13.69 -29.73 13.82
CA ASN A 115 13.03 -30.99 13.46
C ASN A 115 13.44 -31.44 12.04
N ALA A 116 14.00 -32.64 11.93
CA ALA A 116 14.53 -33.17 10.66
C ALA A 116 13.48 -33.22 9.54
N VAL A 117 12.21 -33.56 9.88
CA VAL A 117 11.12 -33.70 8.90
C VAL A 117 10.71 -32.33 8.37
N PHE A 118 10.45 -31.36 9.26
CA PHE A 118 10.06 -30.02 8.84
C PHE A 118 11.19 -29.26 8.16
N SER A 119 12.43 -29.47 8.58
CA SER A 119 13.59 -28.92 7.90
C SER A 119 13.72 -29.46 6.47
N PHE A 120 13.52 -30.76 6.27
CA PHE A 120 13.50 -31.37 4.94
C PHE A 120 12.37 -30.82 4.06
N ILE A 121 11.15 -30.69 4.60
CA ILE A 121 10.01 -30.11 3.89
C ILE A 121 10.32 -28.67 3.45
N ARG A 122 10.84 -27.83 4.37
CA ARG A 122 11.23 -26.45 4.08
C ARG A 122 12.29 -26.40 2.98
N GLU A 123 13.38 -27.13 3.11
CA GLU A 123 14.49 -27.11 2.15
C GLU A 123 14.06 -27.60 0.78
N SER A 124 13.27 -28.68 0.72
CA SER A 124 12.70 -29.17 -0.53
C SER A 124 11.84 -28.13 -1.22
N TYR A 125 10.98 -27.43 -0.45
CA TYR A 125 10.18 -26.34 -0.97
C TYR A 125 11.04 -25.17 -1.48
N VAL A 126 12.04 -24.72 -0.72
CA VAL A 126 12.91 -23.60 -1.11
C VAL A 126 13.66 -23.90 -2.40
N VAL A 127 14.18 -25.13 -2.54
CA VAL A 127 14.86 -25.57 -3.77
C VAL A 127 13.89 -25.62 -4.95
N ALA A 128 12.72 -26.23 -4.77
CA ALA A 128 11.71 -26.31 -5.84
C ALA A 128 11.22 -24.92 -6.24
N ALA A 129 10.93 -24.05 -5.27
CA ALA A 129 10.50 -22.67 -5.49
C ALA A 129 11.54 -21.87 -6.30
N LYS A 130 12.82 -21.93 -5.87
CA LYS A 130 13.92 -21.29 -6.57
C LYS A 130 14.07 -21.80 -8.00
N SER A 131 14.00 -23.12 -8.21
CA SER A 131 14.11 -23.73 -9.53
C SER A 131 12.99 -23.27 -10.46
N VAL A 132 11.74 -23.25 -9.98
CA VAL A 132 10.58 -22.78 -10.76
C VAL A 132 10.73 -21.31 -11.12
N LEU A 133 11.08 -20.44 -10.17
CA LEU A 133 11.25 -19.02 -10.39
C LEU A 133 12.41 -18.73 -11.37
N SER A 134 13.55 -19.41 -11.22
CA SER A 134 14.67 -19.27 -12.14
C SER A 134 14.31 -19.74 -13.56
N SER A 135 13.59 -20.87 -13.68
CA SER A 135 13.16 -21.40 -14.99
C SER A 135 12.27 -20.43 -15.76
N VAL A 136 11.50 -19.59 -15.05
CA VAL A 136 10.63 -18.58 -15.65
C VAL A 136 11.42 -17.30 -15.97
N HIS A 137 12.25 -16.85 -15.02
CA HIS A 137 13.03 -15.62 -15.14
C HIS A 137 14.08 -15.68 -16.26
N ASP A 138 14.68 -16.84 -16.48
CA ASP A 138 15.79 -17.05 -17.42
C ASP A 138 15.32 -17.28 -18.87
N VAL A 139 14.01 -17.30 -19.15
CA VAL A 139 13.47 -17.45 -20.50
C VAL A 139 13.78 -16.22 -21.33
N LYS A 140 14.55 -16.43 -22.39
CA LYS A 140 14.94 -15.37 -23.33
C LYS A 140 13.83 -15.05 -24.33
N ASP A 141 13.87 -13.83 -24.87
CA ASP A 141 13.00 -13.39 -25.97
C ASP A 141 11.49 -13.35 -25.64
N LEU A 142 11.11 -13.33 -24.36
CA LEU A 142 9.78 -12.91 -23.95
C LEU A 142 9.68 -11.39 -24.04
N ASP A 143 8.51 -10.89 -24.45
CA ASP A 143 8.25 -9.47 -24.34
C ASP A 143 8.23 -9.05 -22.85
N PRO A 144 8.73 -7.84 -22.51
CA PRO A 144 8.90 -7.44 -21.11
C PRO A 144 7.61 -7.43 -20.28
N ALA A 145 6.44 -7.19 -20.89
CA ALA A 145 5.16 -7.19 -20.17
C ALA A 145 4.73 -8.63 -19.86
N THR A 146 4.85 -9.54 -20.83
CA THR A 146 4.62 -10.98 -20.64
C THR A 146 5.56 -11.57 -19.59
N ALA A 147 6.85 -11.24 -19.65
CA ALA A 147 7.85 -11.71 -18.68
C ALA A 147 7.47 -11.28 -17.24
N ARG A 148 7.11 -10.01 -17.03
CA ARG A 148 6.65 -9.52 -15.71
C ARG A 148 5.40 -10.25 -15.21
N LYS A 149 4.39 -10.45 -16.07
CA LYS A 149 3.17 -11.18 -15.71
C LYS A 149 3.46 -12.60 -15.26
N VAL A 150 4.21 -13.34 -16.06
CA VAL A 150 4.53 -14.74 -15.78
C VAL A 150 5.36 -14.84 -14.49
N ASP A 151 6.37 -13.98 -14.30
CA ASP A 151 7.17 -13.95 -13.08
C ASP A 151 6.31 -13.63 -11.85
N PHE A 152 5.45 -12.63 -11.92
CA PHE A 152 4.54 -12.26 -10.83
C PHE A 152 3.60 -13.41 -10.44
N TYR A 153 2.87 -13.99 -11.41
CA TYR A 153 1.90 -15.05 -11.10
C TYR A 153 2.57 -16.36 -10.71
N THR A 154 3.78 -16.63 -11.21
CA THR A 154 4.59 -17.76 -10.74
C THR A 154 4.99 -17.58 -9.27
N ARG A 155 5.39 -16.37 -8.86
CA ARG A 155 5.63 -16.05 -7.44
C ARG A 155 4.36 -16.24 -6.60
N GLN A 156 3.19 -15.77 -7.08
CA GLN A 156 1.91 -15.98 -6.37
C GLN A 156 1.63 -17.49 -6.19
N TYR A 157 1.84 -18.29 -7.24
CA TYR A 157 1.66 -19.73 -7.16
C TYR A 157 2.62 -20.38 -6.17
N VAL A 158 3.90 -20.08 -6.25
CA VAL A 158 4.93 -20.56 -5.32
C VAL A 158 4.59 -20.21 -3.89
N ASP A 159 4.19 -18.96 -3.63
CA ASP A 159 3.79 -18.53 -2.30
C ASP A 159 2.56 -19.26 -1.78
N ALA A 160 1.57 -19.54 -2.64
CA ALA A 160 0.36 -20.25 -2.29
C ALA A 160 0.64 -21.71 -1.85
N ILE A 161 1.56 -22.39 -2.52
CA ILE A 161 1.91 -23.80 -2.20
C ILE A 161 2.96 -23.93 -1.09
N SER A 162 3.35 -22.83 -0.43
CA SER A 162 4.30 -22.87 0.68
C SER A 162 3.83 -23.83 1.78
N PRO A 163 4.70 -24.73 2.29
CA PRO A 163 4.34 -25.66 3.34
C PRO A 163 3.90 -24.98 4.64
N SER A 164 4.26 -23.72 4.84
CA SER A 164 3.76 -22.91 5.96
C SER A 164 2.25 -22.66 5.92
N ASN A 165 1.60 -22.81 4.77
CA ASN A 165 0.19 -22.50 4.56
C ASN A 165 -0.76 -23.69 4.82
N PHE A 166 -0.23 -24.87 5.19
CA PHE A 166 -1.04 -26.07 5.33
C PHE A 166 -0.90 -26.68 6.73
N ILE A 167 -2.01 -27.19 7.26
CA ILE A 167 -2.09 -27.79 8.60
C ILE A 167 -1.05 -28.92 8.79
N ALA A 168 -0.94 -29.82 7.81
CA ALA A 168 -0.11 -31.02 7.92
C ALA A 168 1.40 -30.76 7.82
N THR A 169 1.80 -29.63 7.25
CA THR A 169 3.21 -29.31 6.99
C THR A 169 3.73 -28.13 7.81
N ASN A 170 2.86 -27.36 8.47
CA ASN A 170 3.27 -26.24 9.33
C ASN A 170 3.45 -26.73 10.78
N PRO A 171 4.68 -26.73 11.34
CA PRO A 171 4.93 -27.23 12.68
C PRO A 171 4.23 -26.43 13.78
N GLU A 172 4.10 -25.10 13.65
CA GLU A 172 3.38 -24.26 14.61
C GLU A 172 1.90 -24.63 14.66
N VAL A 173 1.27 -24.82 13.49
CA VAL A 173 -0.14 -25.21 13.38
C VAL A 173 -0.36 -26.62 13.95
N LEU A 174 0.48 -27.58 13.60
CA LEU A 174 0.38 -28.96 14.13
C LEU A 174 0.51 -28.99 15.65
N THR A 175 1.54 -28.34 16.19
CA THR A 175 1.77 -28.28 17.64
C THR A 175 0.60 -27.61 18.35
N THR A 176 0.12 -26.47 17.84
CA THR A 176 -1.05 -25.76 18.40
C THR A 176 -2.31 -26.64 18.33
N THR A 177 -2.53 -27.35 17.21
CA THR A 177 -3.70 -28.22 17.06
C THR A 177 -3.68 -29.38 18.07
N LEU A 178 -2.54 -29.99 18.28
CA LEU A 178 -2.38 -31.04 19.29
C LEU A 178 -2.58 -30.50 20.72
N GLN A 179 -1.99 -29.36 21.04
CA GLN A 179 -2.09 -28.75 22.37
C GLN A 179 -3.51 -28.28 22.70
N THR A 180 -4.26 -27.77 21.72
CA THR A 180 -5.62 -27.26 21.92
C THR A 180 -6.72 -28.29 21.65
N GLY A 181 -6.35 -29.53 21.32
CA GLY A 181 -7.33 -30.56 20.90
C GLY A 181 -8.15 -30.17 19.67
N GLY A 182 -7.57 -29.39 18.77
CA GLY A 182 -8.20 -28.94 17.52
C GLY A 182 -9.04 -27.65 17.65
N GLN A 183 -9.15 -27.03 18.83
CA GLN A 183 -9.97 -25.83 19.03
C GLN A 183 -9.48 -24.63 18.21
N ASN A 184 -8.16 -24.52 17.94
CA ASN A 184 -7.61 -23.50 17.03
C ASN A 184 -8.25 -23.60 15.64
N LEU A 185 -8.47 -24.79 15.09
CA LEU A 185 -9.07 -25.01 13.78
C LEU A 185 -10.57 -24.66 13.77
N LEU A 186 -11.30 -24.93 14.88
CA LEU A 186 -12.70 -24.52 15.01
C LEU A 186 -12.84 -23.01 15.04
N ARG A 187 -12.04 -22.32 15.87
CA ARG A 187 -12.01 -20.84 15.87
C ARG A 187 -11.58 -20.29 14.50
N GLY A 188 -10.62 -20.94 13.86
CA GLY A 188 -10.19 -20.58 12.52
C GLY A 188 -11.30 -20.70 11.48
N LEU A 189 -12.12 -21.74 11.57
CA LEU A 189 -13.29 -21.90 10.71
C LEU A 189 -14.36 -20.85 11.00
N GLU A 190 -14.63 -20.51 12.26
CA GLU A 190 -15.51 -19.41 12.64
C GLU A 190 -15.05 -18.07 12.06
N ASN A 191 -13.75 -17.79 12.13
CA ASN A 191 -13.15 -16.59 11.53
C ASN A 191 -13.33 -16.58 10.01
N LEU A 192 -13.06 -17.70 9.34
CA LEU A 192 -13.23 -17.82 7.88
C LEU A 192 -14.69 -17.60 7.45
N LEU A 193 -15.65 -18.23 8.16
CA LEU A 193 -17.07 -18.06 7.86
C LEU A 193 -17.53 -16.62 8.12
N SER A 194 -17.01 -15.96 9.15
CA SER A 194 -17.31 -14.55 9.44
C SER A 194 -16.75 -13.61 8.35
N ASP A 195 -15.55 -13.91 7.83
CA ASP A 195 -14.92 -13.16 6.75
C ASP A 195 -15.64 -13.37 5.41
N LEU A 196 -16.17 -14.57 5.15
CA LEU A 196 -17.02 -14.83 3.99
C LEU A 196 -18.41 -14.19 4.08
N ASP A 197 -19.03 -14.18 5.27
CA ASP A 197 -20.34 -13.51 5.49
C ASP A 197 -20.21 -11.99 5.28
N ARG A 198 -19.16 -11.38 5.84
CA ARG A 198 -18.86 -9.95 5.65
C ARG A 198 -18.58 -9.59 4.19
N GLY A 199 -17.91 -10.47 3.45
CA GLY A 199 -17.59 -10.29 2.03
C GLY A 199 -18.71 -10.73 1.09
N GLU A 200 -19.92 -11.01 1.58
CA GLU A 200 -21.07 -11.46 0.77
C GLU A 200 -20.72 -12.66 -0.12
N GLY A 201 -20.00 -13.63 0.44
CA GLY A 201 -19.51 -14.82 -0.24
C GLY A 201 -18.12 -14.66 -0.89
N ARG A 202 -17.53 -13.48 -0.86
CA ARG A 202 -16.12 -13.23 -1.20
C ARG A 202 -15.28 -13.24 0.07
N LEU A 203 -14.04 -13.68 -0.01
CA LEU A 203 -13.17 -13.72 1.16
C LEU A 203 -12.64 -12.29 1.48
N ALA A 204 -13.24 -11.64 2.47
CA ALA A 204 -12.80 -10.35 3.00
C ALA A 204 -11.99 -10.56 4.28
N ILE A 205 -10.68 -10.88 4.14
CA ILE A 205 -9.80 -11.22 5.26
C ILE A 205 -9.74 -10.10 6.29
N SER A 206 -10.06 -10.41 7.54
CA SER A 206 -9.88 -9.50 8.67
C SER A 206 -8.40 -9.40 9.04
N MET A 207 -7.83 -8.20 8.93
CA MET A 207 -6.41 -7.95 9.17
C MET A 207 -6.14 -7.33 10.55
N THR A 208 -7.17 -6.76 11.19
CA THR A 208 -7.05 -6.09 12.50
C THR A 208 -8.41 -6.03 13.19
N ASP A 209 -8.40 -5.88 14.50
CA ASP A 209 -9.61 -5.57 15.26
C ASP A 209 -10.05 -4.11 14.99
N LYS A 210 -11.06 -3.97 14.13
CA LYS A 210 -11.62 -2.66 13.73
C LYS A 210 -12.39 -1.99 14.88
N SER A 211 -12.87 -2.75 15.87
CA SER A 211 -13.66 -2.22 16.98
C SER A 211 -12.85 -1.34 17.93
N ALA A 212 -11.52 -1.51 17.93
CA ALA A 212 -10.59 -0.75 18.74
C ALA A 212 -10.38 0.69 18.27
N PHE A 213 -10.81 1.04 17.05
CA PHE A 213 -10.54 2.34 16.43
C PHE A 213 -11.82 3.12 16.13
N ARG A 214 -11.80 4.42 16.47
CA ARG A 214 -12.87 5.38 16.18
C ARG A 214 -12.27 6.66 15.63
N LEU A 215 -12.69 7.02 14.39
CA LEU A 215 -12.26 8.24 13.73
C LEU A 215 -12.63 9.47 14.56
N GLY A 216 -11.67 10.38 14.74
CA GLY A 216 -11.84 11.59 15.54
C GLY A 216 -11.68 11.40 17.04
N GLU A 217 -11.57 10.14 17.55
CA GLU A 217 -11.38 9.86 18.97
C GLU A 217 -9.97 9.34 19.29
N ASN A 218 -9.57 8.25 18.68
CA ASN A 218 -8.27 7.60 18.91
C ASN A 218 -7.46 7.30 17.64
N ILE A 219 -8.01 7.66 16.49
CA ILE A 219 -7.36 7.69 15.19
C ILE A 219 -7.91 8.89 14.42
N ALA A 220 -7.10 9.58 13.62
CA ALA A 220 -7.44 10.87 13.00
C ALA A 220 -7.94 11.89 14.05
N SER A 221 -7.24 11.96 15.18
CA SER A 221 -7.72 12.67 16.37
C SER A 221 -7.05 14.03 16.59
N THR A 222 -6.22 14.50 15.67
CA THR A 222 -5.63 15.84 15.74
C THR A 222 -6.75 16.90 15.65
N PRO A 223 -6.87 17.82 16.63
CA PRO A 223 -7.94 18.81 16.66
C PRO A 223 -7.89 19.78 15.48
N GLY A 224 -9.06 20.14 14.95
CA GLY A 224 -9.19 21.07 13.84
C GLY A 224 -10.63 21.22 13.37
N LYS A 225 -10.82 21.93 12.29
CA LYS A 225 -12.13 22.16 11.66
C LYS A 225 -12.07 22.01 10.15
N VAL A 226 -13.14 21.55 9.54
CA VAL A 226 -13.39 21.74 8.12
C VAL A 226 -13.75 23.21 7.90
N VAL A 227 -12.99 23.88 7.04
CA VAL A 227 -13.18 25.31 6.72
C VAL A 227 -13.67 25.56 5.28
N PHE A 228 -13.62 24.55 4.42
CA PHE A 228 -14.14 24.59 3.07
C PHE A 228 -14.59 23.21 2.62
N GLN A 229 -15.63 23.16 1.77
CA GLN A 229 -16.15 21.92 1.20
C GLN A 229 -16.69 22.16 -0.21
N ASN A 230 -16.45 21.18 -1.09
CA ASN A 230 -17.11 21.05 -2.38
C ASN A 230 -17.49 19.58 -2.65
N ASP A 231 -17.90 19.22 -3.85
CA ASP A 231 -18.33 17.86 -4.18
C ASP A 231 -17.21 16.81 -4.06
N LEU A 232 -15.94 17.21 -4.24
CA LEU A 232 -14.78 16.30 -4.24
C LEU A 232 -14.02 16.26 -2.92
N MET A 233 -13.99 17.36 -2.16
CA MET A 233 -13.15 17.41 -0.98
C MET A 233 -13.68 18.30 0.14
N GLN A 234 -13.27 18.00 1.36
CA GLN A 234 -13.26 18.91 2.50
C GLN A 234 -11.82 19.38 2.76
N LEU A 235 -11.65 20.65 3.08
CA LEU A 235 -10.36 21.20 3.51
C LEU A 235 -10.39 21.37 5.03
N ILE A 236 -9.52 20.65 5.71
CA ILE A 236 -9.37 20.67 7.16
C ILE A 236 -8.23 21.61 7.51
N GLN A 237 -8.49 22.59 8.38
CA GLN A 237 -7.47 23.40 9.07
C GLN A 237 -7.32 22.86 10.48
N TYR A 238 -6.09 22.60 10.94
CA TYR A 238 -5.84 22.10 12.28
C TYR A 238 -5.62 23.21 13.28
N ASP A 239 -6.05 22.98 14.52
CA ASP A 239 -5.87 23.93 15.63
C ASP A 239 -4.38 24.12 15.90
N PRO A 240 -3.91 25.37 16.13
CA PRO A 240 -2.50 25.63 16.43
C PRO A 240 -2.11 25.06 17.79
N ALA A 241 -0.92 24.46 17.89
CA ALA A 241 -0.36 23.98 19.17
C ALA A 241 0.62 24.99 19.81
N THR A 242 0.96 26.07 19.11
CA THR A 242 1.92 27.08 19.55
C THR A 242 1.30 28.47 19.49
N PRO A 243 1.71 29.43 20.35
CA PRO A 243 1.11 30.77 20.38
C PRO A 243 1.43 31.62 19.15
N ASP A 244 2.51 31.29 18.43
CA ASP A 244 2.87 31.82 17.14
C ASP A 244 3.12 30.67 16.14
N VAL A 245 2.78 30.90 14.89
CA VAL A 245 2.90 29.89 13.82
C VAL A 245 3.73 30.46 12.68
N ARG A 246 4.23 29.57 11.84
CA ARG A 246 4.89 29.94 10.60
C ARG A 246 3.90 30.69 9.71
N ARG A 247 4.37 31.77 9.10
CA ARG A 247 3.50 32.65 8.31
C ARG A 247 2.95 31.93 7.09
N ARG A 248 3.80 31.17 6.36
CA ARG A 248 3.36 30.42 5.18
C ARG A 248 2.65 29.14 5.60
N PRO A 249 1.37 28.94 5.22
CA PRO A 249 0.64 27.72 5.51
C PRO A 249 1.22 26.49 4.81
N LEU A 250 0.96 25.31 5.37
CA LEU A 250 1.31 24.02 4.81
C LEU A 250 0.04 23.34 4.27
N LEU A 251 -0.04 23.09 2.96
CA LEU A 251 -1.12 22.33 2.32
C LEU A 251 -0.66 20.91 2.07
N ILE A 252 -1.41 19.93 2.60
CA ILE A 252 -1.17 18.50 2.36
C ILE A 252 -2.24 17.94 1.42
N ILE A 253 -1.78 17.32 0.33
CA ILE A 253 -2.59 16.70 -0.72
C ILE A 253 -2.36 15.19 -0.67
N PRO A 254 -3.18 14.43 0.09
CA PRO A 254 -3.05 12.98 0.18
C PRO A 254 -3.58 12.27 -1.07
N PRO A 255 -3.28 10.98 -1.24
CA PRO A 255 -3.95 10.18 -2.27
C PRO A 255 -5.44 10.02 -1.95
N TRP A 256 -6.25 9.72 -2.98
CA TRP A 256 -7.67 9.40 -2.85
C TRP A 256 -7.99 7.92 -3.05
N ILE A 257 -6.98 7.06 -3.14
CA ILE A 257 -7.12 5.59 -3.12
C ILE A 257 -7.55 5.12 -1.73
N ASN A 258 -6.99 5.74 -0.70
CA ASN A 258 -7.32 5.57 0.71
C ASN A 258 -7.49 6.95 1.35
N LYS A 259 -7.92 6.97 2.58
CA LYS A 259 -8.23 8.21 3.30
C LYS A 259 -6.99 8.91 3.84
N PHE A 260 -7.06 10.22 3.99
CA PHE A 260 -5.95 11.11 4.36
C PHE A 260 -5.27 10.74 5.69
N TYR A 261 -6.00 10.07 6.60
CA TYR A 261 -5.54 9.88 7.98
C TYR A 261 -4.41 8.86 8.16
N VAL A 262 -3.87 8.29 7.07
CA VAL A 262 -2.54 7.64 7.15
C VAL A 262 -1.49 8.59 7.71
N LEU A 263 -1.66 9.89 7.48
CA LEU A 263 -0.81 10.96 8.03
C LEU A 263 -1.25 11.45 9.42
N ASP A 264 -2.34 10.90 9.96
CA ASP A 264 -2.89 11.21 11.30
C ASP A 264 -3.42 9.94 12.01
N LEU A 265 -2.63 8.87 12.07
CA LEU A 265 -3.05 7.60 12.68
C LEU A 265 -3.26 7.77 14.17
N GLN A 266 -2.20 7.84 14.94
CA GLN A 266 -2.21 8.09 16.39
C GLN A 266 -1.23 9.22 16.72
N PRO A 267 -1.34 9.90 17.87
CA PRO A 267 -0.46 11.03 18.22
C PRO A 267 1.05 10.73 18.10
N LYS A 268 1.45 9.48 18.36
CA LYS A 268 2.85 9.05 18.31
C LYS A 268 3.43 8.90 16.90
N ASN A 269 2.56 8.74 15.89
CA ASN A 269 2.94 8.52 14.48
C ASN A 269 2.10 9.37 13.51
N SER A 270 1.54 10.50 13.99
CA SER A 270 0.85 11.49 13.18
C SER A 270 1.86 12.52 12.65
N PHE A 271 2.03 12.55 11.33
CA PHE A 271 2.80 13.60 10.65
C PHE A 271 2.10 14.95 10.74
N ILE A 272 0.76 14.96 10.68
CA ILE A 272 -0.07 16.15 10.79
C ILE A 272 0.11 16.79 12.17
N LYS A 273 -0.12 16.02 13.24
CA LYS A 273 0.06 16.50 14.61
C LYS A 273 1.49 17.02 14.83
N TRP A 274 2.47 16.25 14.40
CA TRP A 274 3.88 16.65 14.54
C TRP A 274 4.16 17.97 13.83
N SER A 275 3.65 18.17 12.62
CA SER A 275 3.82 19.42 11.86
C SER A 275 3.14 20.60 12.57
N VAL A 276 1.95 20.42 13.15
CA VAL A 276 1.28 21.42 13.98
C VAL A 276 2.12 21.75 15.22
N ASP A 277 2.71 20.75 15.88
CA ASP A 277 3.59 20.93 17.05
C ASP A 277 4.90 21.69 16.68
N GLN A 278 5.36 21.62 15.40
CA GLN A 278 6.48 22.44 14.90
C GLN A 278 6.06 23.90 14.55
N GLY A 279 4.79 24.24 14.74
CA GLY A 279 4.26 25.57 14.50
C GLY A 279 3.84 25.83 13.05
N HIS A 280 3.57 24.80 12.25
CA HIS A 280 2.94 24.99 10.95
C HIS A 280 1.42 25.21 11.09
N THR A 281 0.87 26.14 10.28
CA THR A 281 -0.58 26.20 10.04
C THR A 281 -0.91 25.15 8.98
N VAL A 282 -1.44 24.01 9.42
CA VAL A 282 -1.61 22.82 8.55
C VAL A 282 -3.02 22.77 7.97
N PHE A 283 -3.11 22.61 6.66
CA PHE A 283 -4.32 22.32 5.91
C PHE A 283 -4.19 20.96 5.22
N VAL A 284 -5.25 20.16 5.26
CA VAL A 284 -5.27 18.83 4.63
C VAL A 284 -6.53 18.67 3.80
N ILE A 285 -6.36 18.20 2.56
CA ILE A 285 -7.49 17.78 1.73
C ILE A 285 -7.99 16.42 2.21
N SER A 286 -9.26 16.33 2.54
CA SER A 286 -9.98 15.08 2.81
C SER A 286 -10.90 14.80 1.62
N TRP A 287 -10.51 13.83 0.78
CA TRP A 287 -11.27 13.47 -0.42
C TRP A 287 -12.57 12.75 -0.05
N VAL A 288 -13.62 13.00 -0.82
CA VAL A 288 -14.88 12.26 -0.73
C VAL A 288 -14.68 10.79 -1.11
N ASN A 289 -15.46 9.88 -0.54
CA ASN A 289 -15.60 8.53 -1.08
C ASN A 289 -16.66 8.58 -2.19
N PRO A 290 -16.27 8.53 -3.50
CA PRO A 290 -17.18 8.83 -4.60
C PRO A 290 -18.24 7.75 -4.80
N ASP A 291 -19.38 8.18 -5.33
CA ASP A 291 -20.48 7.34 -5.82
C ASP A 291 -20.74 7.62 -7.31
N GLU A 292 -21.83 7.05 -7.85
CA GLU A 292 -22.21 7.19 -9.26
C GLU A 292 -22.42 8.65 -9.71
N ARG A 293 -22.78 9.57 -8.81
CA ARG A 293 -22.96 11.00 -9.12
C ARG A 293 -21.66 11.65 -9.60
N LEU A 294 -20.53 11.13 -9.13
CA LEU A 294 -19.20 11.63 -9.45
C LEU A 294 -18.52 10.85 -10.59
N ALA A 295 -19.23 9.94 -11.26
CA ALA A 295 -18.67 9.07 -12.32
C ALA A 295 -17.88 9.81 -13.41
N LYS A 296 -18.29 11.06 -13.72
CA LYS A 296 -17.70 11.90 -14.77
C LYS A 296 -16.55 12.77 -14.29
N LYS A 297 -16.31 12.87 -12.96
CA LYS A 297 -15.16 13.61 -12.43
C LYS A 297 -13.87 12.96 -12.93
N ASN A 298 -13.04 13.76 -13.58
CA ASN A 298 -11.79 13.31 -14.18
C ASN A 298 -10.57 13.85 -13.42
N PHE A 299 -9.37 13.63 -13.91
CA PHE A 299 -8.14 14.05 -13.26
C PHE A 299 -7.99 15.58 -13.21
N GLU A 300 -8.50 16.30 -14.20
CA GLU A 300 -8.49 17.79 -14.17
C GLU A 300 -9.46 18.34 -13.14
N ASP A 301 -10.63 17.70 -12.92
CA ASP A 301 -11.55 18.11 -11.85
C ASP A 301 -10.88 17.99 -10.48
N TYR A 302 -10.11 16.90 -10.25
CA TYR A 302 -9.33 16.75 -9.03
C TYR A 302 -8.27 17.84 -8.86
N MET A 303 -7.65 18.33 -9.95
CA MET A 303 -6.73 19.47 -9.92
C MET A 303 -7.46 20.77 -9.59
N LEU A 304 -8.57 21.05 -10.28
CA LEU A 304 -9.30 22.31 -10.16
C LEU A 304 -10.03 22.43 -8.81
N GLU A 305 -10.77 21.39 -8.44
CA GLU A 305 -11.61 21.34 -7.24
C GLU A 305 -10.85 20.87 -5.99
N GLY A 306 -9.64 20.35 -6.14
CA GLY A 306 -8.73 19.96 -5.07
C GLY A 306 -7.70 21.06 -4.77
N PRO A 307 -6.43 20.91 -5.20
CA PRO A 307 -5.36 21.83 -4.84
C PRO A 307 -5.62 23.28 -5.24
N LEU A 308 -6.19 23.58 -6.41
CA LEU A 308 -6.45 24.97 -6.81
C LEU A 308 -7.54 25.61 -5.94
N ALA A 309 -8.63 24.91 -5.67
CA ALA A 309 -9.68 25.39 -4.75
C ALA A 309 -9.15 25.50 -3.30
N ALA A 310 -8.25 24.60 -2.88
CA ALA A 310 -7.62 24.66 -1.57
C ALA A 310 -6.72 25.91 -1.43
N LEU A 311 -5.96 26.29 -2.46
CA LEU A 311 -5.15 27.51 -2.45
C LEU A 311 -6.02 28.76 -2.23
N GLU A 312 -7.15 28.87 -2.93
CA GLU A 312 -8.10 29.98 -2.76
C GLU A 312 -8.74 29.99 -1.36
N ALA A 313 -9.09 28.80 -0.85
CA ALA A 313 -9.66 28.68 0.48
C ALA A 313 -8.64 29.05 1.57
N ILE A 314 -7.37 28.65 1.43
CA ILE A 314 -6.30 28.99 2.38
C ILE A 314 -6.05 30.51 2.39
N GLU A 315 -6.05 31.16 1.24
CA GLU A 315 -5.90 32.62 1.16
C GLU A 315 -7.02 33.33 1.93
N LYS A 316 -8.28 32.90 1.76
CA LYS A 316 -9.43 33.42 2.52
C LYS A 316 -9.35 33.12 4.02
N ALA A 317 -8.88 31.92 4.39
CA ALA A 317 -8.79 31.53 5.79
C ALA A 317 -7.64 32.22 6.54
N THR A 318 -6.56 32.59 5.86
CA THR A 318 -5.31 33.04 6.51
C THR A 318 -4.83 34.43 6.08
N GLY A 319 -5.31 34.95 4.95
CA GLY A 319 -4.78 36.14 4.29
C GLY A 319 -3.42 35.90 3.58
N GLU A 320 -2.92 34.69 3.56
CA GLU A 320 -1.64 34.34 2.92
C GLU A 320 -1.87 33.73 1.54
N ARG A 321 -1.39 34.42 0.52
CA ARG A 321 -1.52 33.98 -0.88
C ARG A 321 -0.69 32.74 -1.20
N SER A 322 0.48 32.56 -0.55
CA SER A 322 1.39 31.49 -0.88
C SER A 322 1.51 30.43 0.21
N VAL A 323 1.67 29.18 -0.19
CA VAL A 323 1.76 28.02 0.69
C VAL A 323 3.02 27.19 0.41
N ASN A 324 3.42 26.37 1.38
CA ASN A 324 4.24 25.18 1.13
C ASN A 324 3.29 23.99 0.88
N ALA A 325 3.57 23.15 -0.10
CA ALA A 325 2.69 22.03 -0.44
C ALA A 325 3.38 20.69 -0.25
N VAL A 326 2.62 19.69 0.23
CA VAL A 326 3.03 18.30 0.33
C VAL A 326 2.07 17.44 -0.48
N GLY A 327 2.58 16.65 -1.43
CA GLY A 327 1.81 15.66 -2.15
C GLY A 327 2.26 14.24 -1.77
N TYR A 328 1.32 13.37 -1.40
CA TYR A 328 1.62 11.99 -1.06
C TYR A 328 1.11 11.05 -2.14
N CYS A 329 2.01 10.20 -2.69
CA CYS A 329 1.69 9.18 -3.69
C CYS A 329 0.92 9.80 -4.88
N LEU A 330 -0.31 9.35 -5.14
CA LEU A 330 -1.20 9.90 -6.18
C LEU A 330 -1.49 11.41 -5.98
N GLY A 331 -1.60 11.87 -4.73
CA GLY A 331 -1.68 13.30 -4.41
C GLY A 331 -0.43 14.08 -4.81
N GLY A 332 0.74 13.43 -4.81
CA GLY A 332 1.98 14.00 -5.34
C GLY A 332 1.97 14.10 -6.86
N THR A 333 1.47 13.10 -7.58
CA THR A 333 1.29 13.15 -9.03
C THR A 333 0.34 14.30 -9.41
N LEU A 334 -0.73 14.50 -8.63
CA LEU A 334 -1.65 15.63 -8.78
C LEU A 334 -0.94 16.97 -8.50
N LEU A 335 -0.14 17.06 -7.44
CA LEU A 335 0.64 18.26 -7.10
C LEU A 335 1.63 18.61 -8.22
N ALA A 336 2.33 17.62 -8.81
CA ALA A 336 3.24 17.87 -9.93
C ALA A 336 2.50 18.42 -11.15
N SER A 337 1.33 17.84 -11.47
CA SER A 337 0.46 18.34 -12.54
C SER A 337 -0.04 19.75 -12.27
N THR A 338 -0.45 20.03 -11.02
CA THR A 338 -0.88 21.36 -10.56
C THR A 338 0.24 22.39 -10.68
N LEU A 339 1.46 22.06 -10.26
CA LEU A 339 2.61 22.96 -10.37
C LEU A 339 2.98 23.28 -11.82
N ALA A 340 2.92 22.30 -12.71
CA ALA A 340 3.16 22.53 -14.13
C ALA A 340 2.05 23.38 -14.76
N TYR A 341 0.79 23.21 -14.32
CA TYR A 341 -0.32 24.06 -14.70
C TYR A 341 -0.10 25.51 -14.22
N LEU A 342 0.22 25.70 -12.95
CA LEU A 342 0.49 27.02 -12.35
C LEU A 342 1.67 27.71 -13.05
N ALA A 343 2.75 26.96 -13.34
CA ALA A 343 3.92 27.50 -14.06
C ALA A 343 3.57 27.97 -15.47
N ALA A 344 2.62 27.31 -16.15
CA ALA A 344 2.15 27.77 -17.47
C ALA A 344 1.31 29.05 -17.40
N HIS A 345 0.82 29.44 -16.22
CA HIS A 345 0.02 30.63 -15.97
C HIS A 345 0.78 31.71 -15.16
N ASP A 346 2.09 31.56 -14.99
CA ASP A 346 2.94 32.45 -14.17
C ASP A 346 2.42 32.61 -12.72
N ASP A 347 1.80 31.55 -12.17
CA ASP A 347 1.26 31.53 -10.81
C ASP A 347 2.27 30.89 -9.84
N ASP A 348 2.70 31.67 -8.84
CA ASP A 348 3.75 31.34 -7.87
C ASP A 348 3.22 31.00 -6.46
N ARG A 349 1.90 30.72 -6.33
CA ARG A 349 1.27 30.49 -5.02
C ARG A 349 1.84 29.30 -4.23
N ILE A 350 2.56 28.37 -4.86
CA ILE A 350 3.26 27.29 -4.17
C ILE A 350 4.75 27.60 -4.11
N ALA A 351 5.24 27.92 -2.92
CA ALA A 351 6.62 28.38 -2.71
C ALA A 351 7.63 27.25 -2.57
N SER A 352 7.20 26.09 -2.06
CA SER A 352 7.98 24.86 -2.03
C SER A 352 7.07 23.65 -2.18
N ALA A 353 7.57 22.58 -2.76
CA ALA A 353 6.83 21.34 -2.97
C ALA A 353 7.56 20.15 -2.37
N THR A 354 6.85 19.34 -1.60
CA THR A 354 7.33 18.08 -1.06
C THR A 354 6.55 16.93 -1.69
N TYR A 355 7.25 15.89 -2.08
CA TYR A 355 6.64 14.68 -2.65
C TYR A 355 7.00 13.46 -1.79
N PHE A 356 6.01 12.79 -1.25
CA PHE A 356 6.19 11.53 -0.55
C PHE A 356 5.86 10.38 -1.48
N VAL A 357 6.85 9.53 -1.77
CA VAL A 357 6.72 8.28 -2.53
C VAL A 357 5.87 8.42 -3.80
N THR A 358 6.20 9.42 -4.62
CA THR A 358 5.39 9.88 -5.76
C THR A 358 6.02 9.48 -7.09
N LEU A 359 5.21 8.90 -7.98
CA LEU A 359 5.56 8.68 -9.38
C LEU A 359 5.12 9.87 -10.23
N VAL A 360 6.02 10.34 -11.09
CA VAL A 360 5.76 11.28 -12.18
C VAL A 360 6.31 10.76 -13.52
N ASP A 361 7.16 9.76 -13.45
CA ASP A 361 7.59 8.92 -14.56
C ASP A 361 7.17 7.48 -14.26
N PHE A 362 6.38 6.91 -15.15
CA PHE A 362 5.76 5.59 -15.03
C PHE A 362 6.44 4.55 -15.93
N THR A 363 7.67 4.79 -16.35
CA THR A 363 8.44 3.84 -17.17
C THR A 363 8.63 2.52 -16.43
N GLU A 364 8.99 2.58 -15.16
CA GLU A 364 9.20 1.42 -14.30
C GLU A 364 8.29 1.49 -13.07
N VAL A 365 7.15 0.84 -13.14
CA VAL A 365 6.13 0.84 -12.07
C VAL A 365 6.15 -0.42 -11.20
N GLY A 366 7.22 -1.21 -11.30
CA GLY A 366 7.34 -2.46 -10.56
C GLY A 366 6.23 -3.46 -10.89
N ASP A 367 5.83 -4.22 -9.88
CA ASP A 367 4.80 -5.26 -10.02
C ASP A 367 3.41 -4.72 -10.36
N MET A 368 3.14 -3.42 -10.13
CA MET A 368 1.88 -2.80 -10.57
C MET A 368 1.67 -2.91 -12.08
N GLY A 369 2.76 -2.95 -12.87
CA GLY A 369 2.70 -3.08 -14.32
C GLY A 369 2.02 -4.36 -14.83
N VAL A 370 1.87 -5.39 -13.98
CA VAL A 370 1.19 -6.65 -14.36
C VAL A 370 -0.32 -6.48 -14.56
N PHE A 371 -0.90 -5.43 -13.98
CA PHE A 371 -2.31 -5.08 -14.08
C PHE A 371 -2.61 -4.05 -15.17
N ILE A 372 -1.57 -3.59 -15.90
CA ILE A 372 -1.63 -2.45 -16.82
C ILE A 372 -1.36 -2.89 -18.26
N ASP A 373 -2.41 -3.33 -18.94
CA ASP A 373 -2.45 -3.52 -20.39
C ASP A 373 -3.81 -3.15 -20.97
N ASP A 374 -3.91 -3.11 -22.31
CA ASP A 374 -5.15 -2.68 -22.98
C ASP A 374 -6.37 -3.54 -22.65
N GLU A 375 -6.19 -4.84 -22.55
CA GLU A 375 -7.27 -5.79 -22.29
C GLU A 375 -7.80 -5.64 -20.87
N GLN A 376 -6.90 -5.61 -19.88
CA GLN A 376 -7.26 -5.45 -18.48
C GLN A 376 -7.90 -4.08 -18.20
N ILE A 377 -7.32 -2.99 -18.75
CA ILE A 377 -7.89 -1.65 -18.60
C ILE A 377 -9.26 -1.59 -19.26
N SER A 378 -9.43 -2.13 -20.47
CA SER A 378 -10.72 -2.12 -21.16
C SER A 378 -11.79 -2.94 -20.43
N SER A 379 -11.41 -4.08 -19.85
CA SER A 379 -12.31 -4.88 -19.01
C SER A 379 -12.72 -4.11 -17.74
N LEU A 380 -11.76 -3.43 -17.11
CA LEU A 380 -12.01 -2.59 -15.93
C LEU A 380 -12.94 -1.41 -16.27
N GLU A 381 -12.70 -0.73 -17.39
CA GLU A 381 -13.51 0.39 -17.87
C GLU A 381 -14.97 -0.01 -18.10
N LYS A 382 -15.24 -1.20 -18.68
CA LYS A 382 -16.60 -1.71 -18.83
C LYS A 382 -17.30 -1.86 -17.48
N ARG A 383 -16.64 -2.46 -16.49
CA ARG A 383 -17.21 -2.62 -15.15
C ARG A 383 -17.45 -1.27 -14.46
N MET A 384 -16.54 -0.33 -14.61
CA MET A 384 -16.69 1.03 -14.07
C MET A 384 -17.82 1.81 -14.77
N GLN A 385 -18.03 1.63 -16.08
CA GLN A 385 -19.12 2.27 -16.81
C GLN A 385 -20.50 1.86 -16.28
N GLU A 386 -20.67 0.61 -15.86
CA GLU A 386 -21.91 0.11 -15.30
C GLU A 386 -22.24 0.70 -13.94
N ARG A 387 -21.23 1.00 -13.10
CA ARG A 387 -21.38 1.45 -11.71
C ARG A 387 -21.09 2.94 -11.51
N GLY A 388 -20.36 3.54 -12.43
CA GLY A 388 -19.87 4.92 -12.32
C GLY A 388 -18.52 5.06 -11.58
N TYR A 389 -18.01 4.00 -10.95
CA TYR A 389 -16.76 4.00 -10.18
C TYR A 389 -16.09 2.63 -10.13
N LEU A 390 -14.82 2.63 -9.75
CA LEU A 390 -14.10 1.43 -9.32
C LEU A 390 -14.42 1.13 -7.87
N GLU A 391 -14.78 -0.12 -7.56
CA GLU A 391 -14.99 -0.58 -6.19
C GLU A 391 -13.68 -0.54 -5.38
N ALA A 392 -13.78 -0.11 -4.13
CA ALA A 392 -12.66 -0.09 -3.20
C ALA A 392 -12.01 -1.47 -3.00
N GLN A 393 -12.84 -2.53 -2.99
CA GLN A 393 -12.36 -3.90 -2.83
C GLN A 393 -11.50 -4.39 -3.99
N ASP A 394 -11.79 -3.98 -5.23
CA ASP A 394 -10.99 -4.35 -6.41
C ASP A 394 -9.57 -3.78 -6.30
N MET A 395 -9.46 -2.52 -5.85
CA MET A 395 -8.18 -1.87 -5.62
C MET A 395 -7.42 -2.51 -4.45
N ALA A 396 -8.08 -2.74 -3.31
CA ALA A 396 -7.49 -3.36 -2.14
C ALA A 396 -6.95 -4.77 -2.45
N THR A 397 -7.68 -5.56 -3.25
CA THR A 397 -7.25 -6.89 -3.69
C THR A 397 -5.97 -6.82 -4.51
N SER A 398 -5.88 -5.89 -5.47
CA SER A 398 -4.67 -5.70 -6.29
C SER A 398 -3.46 -5.35 -5.43
N PHE A 399 -3.60 -4.42 -4.47
CA PHE A 399 -2.51 -4.05 -3.55
C PHE A 399 -2.11 -5.20 -2.60
N ASN A 400 -3.07 -5.97 -2.10
CA ASN A 400 -2.77 -7.12 -1.24
C ASN A 400 -2.00 -8.21 -1.99
N MET A 401 -2.27 -8.43 -3.28
CA MET A 401 -1.54 -9.37 -4.12
C MET A 401 -0.07 -8.99 -4.30
N LEU A 402 0.28 -7.70 -4.31
CA LEU A 402 1.68 -7.25 -4.39
C LEU A 402 2.52 -7.73 -3.18
N ARG A 403 1.89 -7.99 -2.05
CA ARG A 403 2.49 -8.45 -0.79
C ARG A 403 1.76 -9.66 -0.23
N ALA A 404 1.43 -10.65 -1.07
CA ALA A 404 0.57 -11.78 -0.72
C ALA A 404 1.03 -12.54 0.54
N ASN A 405 2.33 -12.76 0.74
CA ASN A 405 2.84 -13.40 1.95
C ASN A 405 2.55 -12.61 3.23
N ASP A 406 2.68 -11.27 3.18
CA ASP A 406 2.47 -10.40 4.33
C ASP A 406 0.98 -10.07 4.56
N LEU A 407 0.19 -9.90 3.48
CA LEU A 407 -1.18 -9.36 3.52
C LEU A 407 -2.27 -10.41 3.24
N ILE A 408 -1.92 -11.60 2.78
CA ILE A 408 -2.87 -12.70 2.55
C ILE A 408 -2.46 -13.92 3.38
N TRP A 409 -1.34 -14.58 3.05
CA TRP A 409 -0.98 -15.87 3.62
C TRP A 409 -0.66 -15.80 5.12
N SER A 410 -0.03 -14.72 5.59
CA SER A 410 0.19 -14.51 7.03
C SER A 410 -1.14 -14.50 7.81
N PHE A 411 -2.18 -13.83 7.28
CA PHE A 411 -3.50 -13.80 7.91
C PHE A 411 -4.25 -15.10 7.78
N VAL A 412 -4.16 -15.79 6.63
CA VAL A 412 -4.73 -17.14 6.46
C VAL A 412 -4.19 -18.09 7.54
N VAL A 413 -2.86 -18.12 7.74
CA VAL A 413 -2.25 -18.98 8.76
C VAL A 413 -2.67 -18.55 10.18
N ASN A 414 -2.55 -17.26 10.51
CA ASN A 414 -2.85 -16.80 11.87
C ASN A 414 -4.35 -16.88 12.21
N ASN A 415 -5.23 -16.43 11.32
CA ASN A 415 -6.67 -16.35 11.58
C ASN A 415 -7.36 -17.70 11.43
N TYR A 416 -7.03 -18.45 10.33
CA TYR A 416 -7.82 -19.62 9.98
C TYR A 416 -7.18 -20.95 10.42
N LEU A 417 -5.84 -21.03 10.49
CA LEU A 417 -5.17 -22.25 10.93
C LEU A 417 -4.81 -22.22 12.43
N LEU A 418 -4.34 -21.09 12.93
CA LEU A 418 -3.99 -20.92 14.34
C LEU A 418 -5.17 -20.41 15.19
N GLY A 419 -6.24 -19.90 14.58
CA GLY A 419 -7.41 -19.36 15.29
C GLY A 419 -7.06 -18.23 16.25
N LYS A 420 -6.06 -17.41 15.90
CA LYS A 420 -5.62 -16.28 16.71
C LYS A 420 -6.63 -15.13 16.63
N GLU A 421 -6.78 -14.42 17.73
CA GLU A 421 -7.50 -13.16 17.77
C GLU A 421 -6.70 -12.06 17.07
N GLN A 422 -7.42 -11.11 16.46
CA GLN A 422 -6.79 -10.00 15.76
C GLN A 422 -6.34 -8.94 16.76
N ILE A 423 -5.10 -8.49 16.59
CA ILE A 423 -4.53 -7.42 17.40
C ILE A 423 -4.87 -6.07 16.76
N PRO A 424 -5.31 -5.06 17.51
CA PRO A 424 -5.50 -3.72 16.99
C PRO A 424 -4.20 -3.16 16.41
N PHE A 425 -4.23 -2.80 15.13
CA PHE A 425 -3.11 -2.16 14.44
C PHE A 425 -3.61 -1.03 13.53
N ASP A 426 -3.25 0.20 13.86
CA ASP A 426 -3.77 1.43 13.25
C ASP A 426 -3.54 1.51 11.73
N LEU A 427 -2.36 1.12 11.26
CA LEU A 427 -2.05 1.13 9.82
C LEU A 427 -2.89 0.10 9.04
N LEU A 428 -3.17 -1.07 9.61
CA LEU A 428 -4.05 -2.07 8.99
C LEU A 428 -5.52 -1.66 9.05
N PHE A 429 -5.93 -0.93 10.11
CA PHE A 429 -7.25 -0.32 10.15
C PHE A 429 -7.43 0.67 9.00
N TRP A 430 -6.47 1.59 8.83
CA TRP A 430 -6.46 2.52 7.70
C TRP A 430 -6.44 1.81 6.34
N ASN A 431 -5.60 0.79 6.17
CA ASN A 431 -5.49 0.04 4.91
C ASN A 431 -6.81 -0.66 4.53
N SER A 432 -7.61 -1.06 5.52
CA SER A 432 -8.93 -1.66 5.30
C SER A 432 -10.05 -0.63 5.03
N ASP A 433 -9.75 0.67 5.07
CA ASP A 433 -10.69 1.76 4.84
C ASP A 433 -10.45 2.41 3.45
N ALA A 434 -10.42 1.56 2.43
CA ALA A 434 -10.21 1.97 1.04
C ALA A 434 -11.40 2.77 0.50
N THR A 435 -11.15 3.58 -0.52
CA THR A 435 -12.15 4.41 -1.20
C THR A 435 -12.40 3.92 -2.62
N ARG A 436 -13.59 4.25 -3.14
CA ARG A 436 -13.92 4.11 -4.54
C ARG A 436 -13.18 5.14 -5.38
N MET A 437 -13.16 4.95 -6.71
CA MET A 437 -12.57 5.92 -7.64
C MET A 437 -13.53 6.21 -8.80
N PRO A 438 -13.79 7.50 -9.15
CA PRO A 438 -14.65 7.83 -10.29
C PRO A 438 -14.14 7.18 -11.57
N ALA A 439 -15.06 6.65 -12.38
CA ALA A 439 -14.72 5.93 -13.60
C ALA A 439 -13.85 6.76 -14.55
N ALA A 440 -14.22 8.02 -14.80
CA ALA A 440 -13.50 8.90 -15.71
C ALA A 440 -12.07 9.21 -15.21
N MET A 441 -11.92 9.55 -13.91
CA MET A 441 -10.61 9.86 -13.31
C MET A 441 -9.71 8.65 -13.35
N HIS A 442 -10.20 7.47 -12.95
CA HIS A 442 -9.38 6.27 -12.86
C HIS A 442 -8.94 5.78 -14.25
N SER A 443 -9.85 5.77 -15.23
CA SER A 443 -9.50 5.46 -16.62
C SER A 443 -8.44 6.41 -17.17
N PHE A 444 -8.61 7.73 -16.95
CA PHE A 444 -7.62 8.73 -17.36
C PHE A 444 -6.23 8.42 -16.75
N TYR A 445 -6.18 8.14 -15.46
CA TYR A 445 -4.94 7.88 -14.74
C TYR A 445 -4.23 6.63 -15.24
N LEU A 446 -4.95 5.51 -15.39
CA LEU A 446 -4.39 4.27 -15.91
C LEU A 446 -3.87 4.42 -17.34
N ARG A 447 -4.66 5.04 -18.24
CA ARG A 447 -4.30 5.17 -19.65
C ARG A 447 -3.16 6.15 -19.90
N ASN A 448 -3.22 7.33 -19.29
CA ASN A 448 -2.28 8.42 -19.60
C ASN A 448 -1.00 8.35 -18.77
N MET A 449 -1.09 7.93 -17.48
CA MET A 449 0.07 7.84 -16.60
C MET A 449 0.71 6.45 -16.71
N TYR A 450 0.04 5.39 -16.27
CA TYR A 450 0.62 4.06 -16.21
C TYR A 450 0.93 3.45 -17.57
N GLN A 451 -0.03 3.48 -18.51
CA GLN A 451 0.12 2.79 -19.79
C GLN A 451 1.01 3.54 -20.78
N ARG A 452 0.80 4.86 -20.90
CA ARG A 452 1.46 5.67 -21.95
C ARG A 452 2.56 6.56 -21.42
N ASN A 453 2.68 6.70 -20.12
CA ASN A 453 3.65 7.58 -19.44
C ASN A 453 3.68 8.99 -20.03
N LEU A 454 2.52 9.60 -20.19
CA LEU A 454 2.41 10.90 -20.87
C LEU A 454 2.79 12.07 -19.97
N LEU A 455 2.68 11.94 -18.65
CA LEU A 455 3.03 13.02 -17.71
C LEU A 455 4.53 13.37 -17.77
N ALA A 456 5.40 12.39 -18.00
CA ALA A 456 6.83 12.60 -18.13
C ALA A 456 7.23 13.29 -19.46
N LYS A 457 6.28 13.42 -20.40
CA LYS A 457 6.52 14.02 -21.72
C LYS A 457 5.97 15.45 -21.76
N PRO A 458 6.78 16.45 -22.11
CA PRO A 458 6.29 17.83 -22.26
C PRO A 458 5.07 17.91 -23.18
N GLY A 459 3.95 18.42 -22.65
CA GLY A 459 2.69 18.51 -23.38
C GLY A 459 1.98 17.19 -23.64
N GLY A 460 2.46 16.07 -23.08
CA GLY A 460 1.83 14.75 -23.27
C GLY A 460 0.44 14.64 -22.63
N VAL A 461 0.19 15.42 -21.58
CA VAL A 461 -1.11 15.56 -20.91
C VAL A 461 -1.59 16.99 -21.05
N THR A 462 -2.89 17.19 -21.29
CA THR A 462 -3.53 18.51 -21.26
C THR A 462 -4.56 18.51 -20.14
N LEU A 463 -4.51 19.50 -19.25
CA LEU A 463 -5.46 19.69 -18.14
C LEU A 463 -6.04 21.10 -18.23
N ALA A 464 -7.36 21.23 -18.16
CA ALA A 464 -8.08 22.50 -18.29
C ALA A 464 -7.59 23.36 -19.47
N GLY A 465 -7.36 22.71 -20.62
CA GLY A 465 -6.85 23.37 -21.84
C GLY A 465 -5.36 23.70 -21.85
N THR A 466 -4.62 23.40 -20.77
CA THR A 466 -3.19 23.72 -20.63
C THR A 466 -2.32 22.47 -20.83
N PRO A 467 -1.37 22.46 -21.79
CA PRO A 467 -0.38 21.42 -21.93
C PRO A 467 0.53 21.37 -20.69
N ILE A 468 0.63 20.20 -20.05
CA ILE A 468 1.43 20.00 -18.84
C ILE A 468 2.87 19.69 -19.19
N ASP A 469 3.80 20.45 -18.63
CA ASP A 469 5.25 20.29 -18.84
C ASP A 469 5.98 20.39 -17.48
N LEU A 470 6.40 19.26 -16.96
CA LEU A 470 7.09 19.16 -15.66
C LEU A 470 8.43 19.92 -15.65
N THR A 471 9.05 20.13 -16.83
CA THR A 471 10.32 20.89 -16.93
C THR A 471 10.17 22.37 -16.61
N LYS A 472 8.92 22.87 -16.63
CA LYS A 472 8.58 24.25 -16.28
C LYS A 472 8.48 24.50 -14.78
N ILE A 473 8.40 23.45 -13.98
CA ILE A 473 8.35 23.56 -12.52
C ILE A 473 9.69 24.09 -12.01
N LYS A 474 9.69 25.32 -11.50
CA LYS A 474 10.86 25.97 -10.90
C LYS A 474 10.81 25.97 -9.37
N THR A 475 9.70 25.57 -8.80
CA THR A 475 9.47 25.48 -7.36
C THR A 475 10.50 24.56 -6.72
N PRO A 476 11.21 25.00 -5.66
CA PRO A 476 12.09 24.13 -4.88
C PRO A 476 11.37 22.89 -4.39
N THR A 477 12.01 21.75 -4.58
CA THR A 477 11.36 20.45 -4.40
C THR A 477 12.13 19.54 -3.44
N PHE A 478 11.41 18.90 -2.51
CA PHE A 478 11.88 17.82 -1.65
C PHE A 478 11.21 16.51 -2.07
N LEU A 479 12.02 15.53 -2.45
CA LEU A 479 11.54 14.20 -2.83
C LEU A 479 11.89 13.20 -1.74
N LEU A 480 10.89 12.65 -1.08
CA LEU A 480 11.03 11.52 -0.17
C LEU A 480 10.62 10.24 -0.88
N SER A 481 11.51 9.29 -0.94
CA SER A 481 11.22 7.92 -1.39
C SER A 481 11.50 6.91 -0.28
N THR A 482 11.02 5.69 -0.42
CA THR A 482 11.26 4.63 0.57
C THR A 482 11.91 3.41 -0.08
N ARG A 483 12.91 2.84 0.61
CA ARG A 483 13.82 1.85 0.03
C ARG A 483 13.14 0.53 -0.36
N GLU A 484 12.14 0.12 0.43
CA GLU A 484 11.42 -1.14 0.25
C GLU A 484 10.03 -0.91 -0.38
N ASP A 485 9.88 0.19 -1.12
CA ASP A 485 8.62 0.54 -1.78
C ASP A 485 8.36 -0.37 -2.98
N HIS A 486 7.24 -1.06 -2.94
CA HIS A 486 6.76 -1.96 -4.00
C HIS A 486 5.64 -1.33 -4.84
N ILE A 487 5.14 -0.14 -4.45
CA ILE A 487 4.08 0.61 -5.14
C ILE A 487 4.70 1.70 -6.02
N ALA A 488 5.61 2.48 -5.45
CA ALA A 488 6.36 3.53 -6.13
C ALA A 488 7.86 3.28 -5.93
N PRO A 489 8.48 2.37 -6.72
CA PRO A 489 9.88 2.01 -6.55
C PRO A 489 10.78 3.24 -6.51
N TRP A 490 11.65 3.34 -5.49
CA TRP A 490 12.45 4.55 -5.28
C TRP A 490 13.36 4.92 -6.45
N LYS A 491 13.77 3.92 -7.25
CA LYS A 491 14.54 4.16 -8.47
C LYS A 491 13.72 4.88 -9.54
N SER A 492 12.42 4.62 -9.57
CA SER A 492 11.49 5.30 -10.49
C SER A 492 11.13 6.70 -10.00
N THR A 493 10.89 6.85 -8.70
CA THR A 493 10.62 8.19 -8.13
C THR A 493 11.84 9.11 -8.24
N TYR A 494 13.07 8.57 -8.27
CA TYR A 494 14.29 9.32 -8.52
C TYR A 494 14.29 10.03 -9.89
N ALA A 495 13.55 9.52 -10.88
CA ALA A 495 13.45 10.14 -12.21
C ALA A 495 12.95 11.60 -12.13
N ALA A 496 12.13 11.96 -11.12
CA ALA A 496 11.69 13.33 -10.89
C ALA A 496 12.84 14.33 -10.76
N THR A 497 14.01 13.91 -10.26
CA THR A 497 15.22 14.76 -10.16
C THR A 497 15.72 15.25 -11.51
N ARG A 498 15.27 14.65 -12.62
CA ARG A 498 15.63 14.99 -13.99
C ARG A 498 14.52 15.70 -14.75
N LEU A 499 13.29 15.59 -14.26
CA LEU A 499 12.12 16.16 -14.91
C LEU A 499 11.85 17.59 -14.45
N TYR A 500 12.11 17.90 -13.18
CA TYR A 500 11.85 19.24 -12.68
C TYR A 500 12.97 20.23 -13.02
N GLY A 501 12.57 21.45 -13.38
CA GLY A 501 13.51 22.51 -13.77
C GLY A 501 14.01 23.39 -12.62
N GLY A 502 13.53 23.16 -11.39
CA GLY A 502 13.95 23.83 -10.16
C GLY A 502 14.93 23.02 -9.33
N PRO A 503 15.37 23.58 -8.17
CA PRO A 503 16.24 22.85 -7.24
C PRO A 503 15.52 21.65 -6.62
N VAL A 504 16.21 20.51 -6.55
CA VAL A 504 15.67 19.27 -5.98
C VAL A 504 16.56 18.75 -4.87
N LYS A 505 15.97 18.38 -3.74
CA LYS A 505 16.59 17.58 -2.67
C LYS A 505 15.94 16.19 -2.66
N PHE A 506 16.75 15.14 -2.77
CA PHE A 506 16.25 13.76 -2.72
C PHE A 506 16.67 13.10 -1.41
N VAL A 507 15.72 12.44 -0.74
CA VAL A 507 15.91 11.71 0.52
C VAL A 507 15.30 10.32 0.37
N LEU A 508 16.02 9.29 0.84
CA LEU A 508 15.56 7.92 0.83
C LEU A 508 15.35 7.43 2.26
N SER A 509 14.10 7.16 2.66
CA SER A 509 13.78 6.57 3.96
C SER A 509 13.88 5.05 3.94
N ALA A 510 14.16 4.44 5.05
CA ALA A 510 14.06 2.99 5.22
C ALA A 510 12.60 2.53 5.21
N SER A 511 12.37 1.19 5.04
CA SER A 511 11.04 0.56 5.04
C SER A 511 10.23 0.79 3.76
N GLY A 512 8.91 0.48 3.80
CA GLY A 512 8.01 0.50 2.63
C GLY A 512 7.18 1.77 2.54
N HIS A 513 6.29 1.79 1.54
CA HIS A 513 5.48 2.92 1.07
C HIS A 513 4.81 3.76 2.16
N MET A 514 4.21 3.14 3.17
CA MET A 514 3.57 3.84 4.29
C MET A 514 4.52 3.99 5.48
N ALA A 515 5.10 2.90 5.96
CA ALA A 515 5.91 2.91 7.19
C ALA A 515 7.18 3.78 7.10
N GLY A 516 7.76 3.94 5.91
CA GLY A 516 8.89 4.84 5.68
C GLY A 516 8.49 6.32 5.67
N VAL A 517 7.25 6.64 5.30
CA VAL A 517 6.71 8.01 5.33
C VAL A 517 6.31 8.39 6.75
N ILE A 518 5.53 7.55 7.45
CA ILE A 518 5.08 7.81 8.83
C ILE A 518 6.14 7.45 9.89
N SER A 519 7.41 7.63 9.56
CA SER A 519 8.57 7.35 10.41
C SER A 519 8.84 8.49 11.38
N ALA A 520 8.04 8.62 12.44
CA ALA A 520 8.14 9.67 13.44
C ALA A 520 9.52 9.71 14.13
N PRO A 521 9.95 10.85 14.69
CA PRO A 521 11.13 10.93 15.55
C PRO A 521 11.09 9.89 16.68
N GLY A 522 12.19 9.17 16.87
CA GLY A 522 12.28 8.04 17.81
C GLY A 522 11.87 6.69 17.21
N SER A 523 11.44 6.62 15.94
CA SER A 523 11.25 5.36 15.23
C SER A 523 12.58 4.64 14.97
N LYS A 524 12.50 3.33 14.68
CA LYS A 524 13.67 2.51 14.34
C LYS A 524 14.17 2.72 12.90
N TYR A 525 13.48 3.49 12.10
CA TYR A 525 13.78 3.67 10.69
C TYR A 525 14.68 4.89 10.48
N GLY A 526 15.82 4.67 9.82
CA GLY A 526 16.71 5.72 9.38
C GLY A 526 16.44 6.16 7.94
N HIS A 527 17.29 7.05 7.43
CA HIS A 527 17.22 7.53 6.07
C HIS A 527 18.62 7.80 5.49
N TRP A 528 18.67 8.07 4.19
CA TRP A 528 19.90 8.41 3.47
C TRP A 528 19.72 9.72 2.73
N THR A 529 20.80 10.51 2.68
CA THR A 529 20.89 11.76 1.94
C THR A 529 22.16 11.83 1.10
N ASN A 530 22.08 12.54 0.00
CA ASN A 530 23.23 12.90 -0.83
C ASN A 530 22.90 14.25 -1.47
N ASP A 531 23.79 15.24 -1.31
CA ASP A 531 23.60 16.56 -1.89
C ASP A 531 23.84 16.57 -3.41
N ASP A 532 24.65 15.58 -3.89
CA ASP A 532 24.81 15.37 -5.32
C ASP A 532 23.63 14.58 -5.89
N LEU A 533 23.21 14.93 -7.11
CA LEU A 533 22.18 14.24 -7.86
C LEU A 533 22.79 13.61 -9.13
N PRO A 534 23.54 12.49 -9.01
CA PRO A 534 24.12 11.82 -10.16
C PRO A 534 23.04 11.26 -11.10
N PRO A 535 23.38 10.92 -12.37
CA PRO A 535 22.40 10.51 -13.37
C PRO A 535 21.59 9.28 -13.01
N THR A 536 22.12 8.36 -12.20
CA THR A 536 21.45 7.10 -11.84
C THR A 536 21.16 7.01 -10.35
N PRO A 537 20.05 6.37 -9.97
CA PRO A 537 19.70 6.17 -8.57
C PRO A 537 20.74 5.31 -7.83
N ASP A 538 21.35 4.33 -8.48
CA ASP A 538 22.38 3.48 -7.87
C ASP A 538 23.65 4.28 -7.55
N ALA A 539 24.07 5.20 -8.42
CA ALA A 539 25.18 6.12 -8.14
C ALA A 539 24.85 7.08 -7.00
N TRP A 540 23.60 7.56 -6.94
CA TRP A 540 23.14 8.39 -5.82
C TRP A 540 23.25 7.63 -4.49
N PHE A 541 22.77 6.39 -4.44
CA PHE A 541 22.81 5.57 -3.23
C PHE A 541 24.23 5.19 -2.81
N ALA A 542 25.12 4.94 -3.77
CA ALA A 542 26.51 4.63 -3.49
C ALA A 542 27.27 5.79 -2.81
N GLY A 543 26.90 7.05 -3.09
CA GLY A 543 27.44 8.24 -2.44
C GLY A 543 26.64 8.75 -1.24
N ALA A 544 25.55 8.07 -0.87
CA ALA A 544 24.64 8.57 0.15
C ALA A 544 25.14 8.35 1.58
N GLN A 545 24.95 9.36 2.44
CA GLN A 545 25.20 9.29 3.87
C GLN A 545 23.98 8.72 4.59
N ALA A 546 24.20 7.71 5.45
CA ALA A 546 23.16 7.11 6.28
C ALA A 546 22.94 7.91 7.58
N HIS A 547 21.67 8.10 7.94
CA HIS A 547 21.23 8.71 9.19
C HIS A 547 20.37 7.71 9.97
N PRO A 548 20.64 7.45 11.26
CA PRO A 548 19.93 6.42 12.02
C PRO A 548 18.54 6.86 12.54
N SER A 549 18.12 8.08 12.26
CA SER A 549 16.91 8.70 12.78
C SER A 549 15.87 9.00 11.69
N SER A 550 14.67 9.42 12.12
CA SER A 550 13.60 9.92 11.25
C SER A 550 14.06 11.05 10.33
N TRP A 551 13.53 11.08 9.11
CA TRP A 551 13.73 12.15 8.14
C TRP A 551 12.89 13.41 8.44
N TRP A 552 11.86 13.37 9.31
CA TRP A 552 10.95 14.48 9.59
C TRP A 552 11.66 15.75 10.04
N PRO A 553 12.62 15.74 11.00
CA PRO A 553 13.33 16.95 11.40
C PRO A 553 14.12 17.61 10.26
N GLN A 554 14.74 16.79 9.38
CA GLN A 554 15.47 17.29 8.24
C GLN A 554 14.54 17.92 7.18
N TRP A 555 13.34 17.39 7.03
CA TRP A 555 12.31 17.98 6.18
C TRP A 555 11.81 19.30 6.75
N ASP A 556 11.58 19.39 8.05
CA ASP A 556 11.15 20.63 8.70
C ASP A 556 12.20 21.74 8.54
N GLU A 557 13.48 21.43 8.73
CA GLU A 557 14.57 22.34 8.46
C GLU A 557 14.55 22.84 7.01
N TRP A 558 14.35 21.95 6.06
CA TRP A 558 14.31 22.31 4.64
C TRP A 558 13.09 23.16 4.29
N VAL A 559 11.88 22.77 4.71
CA VAL A 559 10.64 23.50 4.35
C VAL A 559 10.56 24.88 4.99
N THR A 560 11.13 25.04 6.17
CA THR A 560 11.16 26.31 6.90
C THR A 560 12.12 27.34 6.30
N ALA A 561 13.06 26.90 5.47
CA ALA A 561 13.90 27.84 4.70
C ALA A 561 13.08 28.68 3.71
N PHE A 562 11.87 28.26 3.37
CA PHE A 562 10.94 28.98 2.49
C PHE A 562 9.88 29.77 3.27
N ASP A 563 9.98 29.89 4.59
CA ASP A 563 9.03 30.62 5.41
C ASP A 563 9.26 32.15 5.31
N LEU A 564 8.21 32.92 5.65
CA LEU A 564 8.19 34.37 5.66
C LEU A 564 8.22 34.97 7.09
N GLY A 565 8.71 34.20 8.05
CA GLY A 565 8.71 34.52 9.46
C GLY A 565 7.52 33.91 10.22
N ARG A 566 7.22 34.44 11.41
CA ARG A 566 6.16 33.96 12.28
C ARG A 566 5.07 35.01 12.47
N VAL A 567 3.85 34.57 12.70
CA VAL A 567 2.66 35.35 12.99
C VAL A 567 1.93 34.76 14.18
N ALA A 568 1.00 35.50 14.78
CA ALA A 568 0.12 34.98 15.81
C ALA A 568 -0.62 33.74 15.31
N ALA A 569 -0.88 32.78 16.20
CA ALA A 569 -1.62 31.57 15.90
C ALA A 569 -2.96 31.90 15.22
N ARG A 570 -3.38 31.06 14.27
CA ARG A 570 -4.60 31.20 13.49
C ARG A 570 -5.51 30.04 13.80
N ALA A 571 -6.57 30.25 14.54
CA ALA A 571 -7.56 29.21 14.75
C ALA A 571 -8.46 29.03 13.51
N PRO A 572 -8.95 27.81 13.25
CA PRO A 572 -9.93 27.59 12.18
C PRO A 572 -11.20 28.43 12.39
N GLY A 573 -11.56 29.21 11.37
CA GLY A 573 -12.70 30.12 11.44
C GLY A 573 -12.37 31.57 11.79
N ASP A 574 -11.11 31.90 12.10
CA ASP A 574 -10.67 33.27 12.39
C ASP A 574 -10.60 34.17 11.14
N GLY A 575 -10.46 33.57 9.96
CA GLY A 575 -10.43 34.27 8.68
C GLY A 575 -11.81 34.49 8.07
N GLU A 576 -11.85 34.66 6.74
CA GLU A 576 -13.11 34.86 6.01
C GLU A 576 -13.97 33.60 5.91
N LEU A 577 -13.39 32.41 6.13
CA LEU A 577 -14.08 31.13 6.04
C LEU A 577 -14.53 30.66 7.43
N PRO A 578 -15.86 30.49 7.66
CA PRO A 578 -16.34 29.96 8.92
C PRO A 578 -15.99 28.47 9.07
N ALA A 579 -15.85 27.99 10.29
CA ALA A 579 -15.77 26.57 10.57
C ALA A 579 -17.11 25.88 10.24
N ILE A 580 -17.05 24.81 9.45
CA ILE A 580 -18.23 24.04 9.02
C ILE A 580 -18.54 22.92 10.02
N GLU A 581 -17.55 22.10 10.33
CA GLU A 581 -17.67 20.98 11.29
C GLU A 581 -16.29 20.64 11.91
N ASN A 582 -16.28 19.78 12.93
CA ASN A 582 -15.04 19.35 13.56
C ASN A 582 -14.23 18.40 12.63
N ALA A 583 -12.89 18.47 12.72
CA ALA A 583 -12.06 17.40 12.19
C ALA A 583 -12.42 16.05 12.84
N PRO A 584 -12.31 14.94 12.12
CA PRO A 584 -11.74 14.78 10.78
C PRO A 584 -12.72 15.03 9.63
N GLY A 585 -13.92 15.57 9.87
CA GLY A 585 -14.94 15.87 8.88
C GLY A 585 -15.85 14.69 8.53
N SER A 586 -16.92 14.98 7.79
CA SER A 586 -17.93 13.98 7.41
C SER A 586 -17.54 13.13 6.20
N TYR A 587 -16.65 13.60 5.32
CA TYR A 587 -16.25 12.83 4.14
C TYR A 587 -15.43 11.59 4.50
N VAL A 588 -14.53 11.72 5.48
CA VAL A 588 -13.65 10.63 5.91
C VAL A 588 -14.39 9.48 6.60
N VAL A 589 -15.55 9.74 7.21
CA VAL A 589 -16.30 8.69 7.94
C VAL A 589 -17.13 7.80 7.01
N VAL A 590 -17.37 8.23 5.76
CA VAL A 590 -18.11 7.42 4.77
C VAL A 590 -17.26 6.24 4.34
N ARG A 591 -17.69 5.03 4.70
CA ARG A 591 -17.01 3.78 4.34
C ARG A 591 -17.55 3.22 3.02
N SER A 592 -16.73 2.43 2.33
CA SER A 592 -17.13 1.73 1.10
C SER A 592 -17.85 0.41 1.38
N ASP A 593 -17.77 -0.11 2.62
CA ASP A 593 -18.35 -1.37 3.10
C ASP A 593 -19.60 -1.15 3.97
N GLY A 594 -20.21 0.06 3.91
CA GLY A 594 -21.40 0.45 4.66
C GLY A 594 -22.60 0.71 3.79
#